data_7c680909c7e2ebc7f57aef057aaa2058
#
_entry.id   7c680909c7e2ebc7f57aef057aaa2058
#
_cell.length_a   1.000
_cell.length_b   1.000
_cell.length_c   1.000
_cell.angle_alpha   90.00
_cell.angle_beta   90.00
_cell.angle_gamma   90.00
#
_symmetry.space_group_name_H-M   'P 1'
#
loop_
_entity.id
_entity.type
_entity.pdbx_description
1 polymer ?
#
loop_
_entity_poly.entity_id
_entity_poly.type
_entity_poly.pdbx_seq_one_letter_code
_entity_poly.pdbx_strand_id
1 'polypeptide(L)'
;MDINASLDRLSSFGDVAAEDDTVLDYFLKTDAVSRIQTSEVFLVLGRKGSGKTALVRYFVEGQWQSNSKSLNLRGYPWNIHAQRVDKGASEIEAYVSSWRYLIAVQFAALSLARNPATRCRQGKSIRSFLEQNYGGIAPQLGEVLKPSKLRLSNLSFEPEVLGCKLGGIALERTGGDRGFGLELNALSDLLITAAAKLAAENELPSLFLHVDELDQGLSSMTEERSRMLIGLILAARSVRHFCRNTRVPISPIVYLRTDLWDELKFSDKNKNKISETLTLHLEWDSRSLLDLTNTRLRARLSPEVGWDSVATPSLMRGSQTKWNHILSRTFLRPRDVIKFLNVALGEAKKRHYRPLLLDNKDIINAREQYSAYLKSELDD
;
A
#
# COMPACT_ATOMS: atom_id res chain seq x y z
N MET A 1 -14.58 33.09 24.48
CA MET A 1 -13.79 31.87 24.13
C MET A 1 -14.75 30.72 24.07
N ASP A 2 -14.79 30.05 22.95
CA ASP A 2 -15.74 28.97 22.70
C ASP A 2 -15.35 27.77 23.54
N ILE A 3 -16.23 27.32 24.45
CA ILE A 3 -16.01 26.18 25.35
C ILE A 3 -15.76 24.89 24.53
N ASN A 4 -16.15 24.87 23.25
CA ASN A 4 -15.96 23.77 22.34
C ASN A 4 -14.52 23.59 21.87
N ALA A 5 -13.65 24.56 22.04
CA ALA A 5 -12.24 24.52 21.60
C ALA A 5 -11.28 23.97 22.67
N SER A 6 -11.79 23.55 23.84
CA SER A 6 -10.93 23.01 24.89
C SER A 6 -10.43 21.63 24.58
N LEU A 7 -9.13 21.39 24.76
CA LEU A 7 -8.48 20.07 24.63
C LEU A 7 -8.85 19.08 25.75
N ASP A 8 -9.65 19.48 26.74
CA ASP A 8 -10.09 18.59 27.82
C ASP A 8 -10.80 17.35 27.31
N ARG A 9 -11.56 17.48 26.23
CA ARG A 9 -12.32 16.40 25.60
C ARG A 9 -11.49 15.54 24.65
N LEU A 10 -10.31 15.98 24.28
CA LEU A 10 -9.44 15.26 23.37
C LEU A 10 -8.64 14.20 24.14
N SER A 11 -8.88 12.93 23.87
CA SER A 11 -8.08 11.84 24.46
C SER A 11 -6.66 11.82 23.88
N SER A 12 -6.55 11.92 22.57
CA SER A 12 -5.31 11.97 21.79
C SER A 12 -5.54 12.65 20.44
N PHE A 13 -4.48 13.02 19.75
CA PHE A 13 -4.51 13.42 18.32
C PHE A 13 -4.60 12.22 17.37
N GLY A 14 -4.75 10.99 17.88
CA GLY A 14 -4.76 9.73 17.16
C GLY A 14 -3.53 8.89 17.49
N ASP A 15 -3.55 7.63 17.01
CA ASP A 15 -2.42 6.74 17.20
C ASP A 15 -1.30 7.01 16.19
N VAL A 16 -0.09 6.62 16.60
CA VAL A 16 1.15 6.79 15.83
C VAL A 16 1.23 5.75 14.72
N ALA A 17 0.70 4.55 14.98
CA ALA A 17 0.56 3.49 14.01
C ALA A 17 -0.82 3.56 13.35
N ALA A 18 -0.85 3.54 12.02
CA ALA A 18 -2.11 3.61 11.30
C ALA A 18 -2.99 2.37 11.51
N GLU A 19 -2.38 1.25 11.86
CA GLU A 19 -3.04 -0.03 12.14
C GLU A 19 -3.93 0.04 13.38
N ASP A 20 -3.50 0.80 14.39
CA ASP A 20 -4.17 0.95 15.68
C ASP A 20 -5.10 2.16 15.74
N ASP A 21 -5.05 3.03 14.70
CA ASP A 21 -5.78 4.30 14.66
C ASP A 21 -7.12 4.17 13.91
N THR A 22 -8.12 4.96 14.31
CA THR A 22 -9.37 5.13 13.54
C THR A 22 -9.15 6.12 12.38
N VAL A 23 -8.10 5.91 11.59
CA VAL A 23 -7.61 6.84 10.58
C VAL A 23 -8.68 7.23 9.56
N LEU A 24 -9.65 6.37 9.29
CA LEU A 24 -10.71 6.64 8.31
C LEU A 24 -11.70 7.71 8.76
N ASP A 25 -11.87 7.93 10.07
CA ASP A 25 -12.77 8.95 10.62
C ASP A 25 -12.29 10.38 10.30
N TYR A 26 -10.99 10.53 10.05
CA TYR A 26 -10.33 11.82 9.79
C TYR A 26 -9.22 11.71 8.73
N PHE A 27 -9.42 10.85 7.75
CA PHE A 27 -8.45 10.71 6.66
C PHE A 27 -8.39 11.98 5.80
N LEU A 28 -7.22 12.59 5.73
CA LEU A 28 -6.98 13.73 4.84
C LEU A 28 -6.76 13.22 3.41
N LYS A 29 -7.72 13.48 2.53
CA LYS A 29 -7.58 13.17 1.10
C LYS A 29 -6.56 14.12 0.47
N THR A 30 -5.44 13.57 0.06
CA THR A 30 -4.40 14.27 -0.69
C THR A 30 -4.48 13.92 -2.17
N ASP A 31 -3.69 14.59 -3.01
CA ASP A 31 -3.53 14.25 -4.43
C ASP A 31 -3.12 12.78 -4.68
N ALA A 32 -2.45 12.17 -3.71
CA ALA A 32 -2.10 10.75 -3.74
C ALA A 32 -3.31 9.85 -4.02
N VAL A 33 -4.46 10.16 -3.42
CA VAL A 33 -5.69 9.38 -3.61
C VAL A 33 -6.14 9.46 -5.06
N SER A 34 -6.24 10.65 -5.64
CA SER A 34 -6.69 10.85 -7.03
C SER A 34 -5.76 10.18 -8.03
N ARG A 35 -4.45 10.31 -7.87
CA ARG A 35 -3.47 9.70 -8.78
C ARG A 35 -3.47 8.17 -8.75
N ILE A 36 -3.80 7.57 -7.60
CA ILE A 36 -4.04 6.12 -7.51
C ILE A 36 -5.35 5.75 -8.18
N GLN A 37 -6.44 6.47 -7.90
CA GLN A 37 -7.77 6.21 -8.47
C GLN A 37 -7.78 6.27 -10.00
N THR A 38 -7.04 7.20 -10.58
CA THR A 38 -6.87 7.36 -12.04
C THR A 38 -5.85 6.39 -12.64
N SER A 39 -5.24 5.53 -11.80
CA SER A 39 -4.19 4.61 -12.22
C SER A 39 -2.98 5.30 -12.88
N GLU A 40 -2.70 6.55 -12.53
CA GLU A 40 -1.53 7.27 -13.02
C GLU A 40 -0.22 6.70 -12.48
N VAL A 41 -0.25 6.25 -11.23
CA VAL A 41 0.92 5.74 -10.52
C VAL A 41 0.71 4.28 -10.11
N PHE A 42 1.81 3.55 -9.94
CA PHE A 42 1.78 2.19 -9.40
C PHE A 42 2.81 1.97 -8.28
N LEU A 43 3.75 2.90 -8.10
CA LEU A 43 4.74 2.86 -7.05
C LEU A 43 4.54 4.07 -6.14
N VAL A 44 4.39 3.81 -4.85
CA VAL A 44 4.23 4.84 -3.80
C VAL A 44 5.44 4.77 -2.89
N LEU A 45 6.27 5.79 -2.95
CA LEU A 45 7.46 5.93 -2.12
C LEU A 45 7.20 6.88 -0.95
N GLY A 46 7.69 6.53 0.22
CA GLY A 46 7.59 7.41 1.37
C GLY A 46 8.39 6.90 2.56
N ARG A 47 8.88 7.81 3.37
CA ARG A 47 9.63 7.48 4.60
C ARG A 47 8.78 6.66 5.58
N LYS A 48 9.41 5.97 6.54
CA LYS A 48 8.72 5.36 7.68
C LYS A 48 7.86 6.44 8.37
N GLY A 49 6.57 6.19 8.60
CA GLY A 49 5.64 7.15 9.21
C GLY A 49 5.06 8.23 8.27
N SER A 50 5.26 8.15 6.95
CA SER A 50 4.68 9.08 5.97
C SER A 50 3.19 8.84 5.66
N GLY A 51 2.58 7.76 6.16
CA GLY A 51 1.16 7.46 5.96
C GLY A 51 0.85 6.46 4.84
N LYS A 52 1.83 5.66 4.36
CA LYS A 52 1.60 4.60 3.35
C LYS A 52 0.47 3.67 3.73
N THR A 53 0.54 3.07 4.93
CA THR A 53 -0.49 2.15 5.44
C THR A 53 -1.85 2.83 5.64
N ALA A 54 -1.88 4.11 6.05
CA ALA A 54 -3.13 4.87 6.12
C ALA A 54 -3.78 5.01 4.73
N LEU A 55 -2.99 5.23 3.69
CA LEU A 55 -3.46 5.29 2.32
C LEU A 55 -3.98 3.92 1.83
N VAL A 56 -3.30 2.82 2.16
CA VAL A 56 -3.79 1.46 1.88
C VAL A 56 -5.14 1.22 2.56
N ARG A 57 -5.27 1.55 3.85
CA ARG A 57 -6.52 1.39 4.60
C ARG A 57 -7.66 2.20 4.01
N TYR A 58 -7.39 3.42 3.55
CA TYR A 58 -8.40 4.24 2.86
C TYR A 58 -9.02 3.53 1.66
N PHE A 59 -8.23 2.80 0.88
CA PHE A 59 -8.73 2.04 -0.27
C PHE A 59 -9.39 0.73 0.14
N VAL A 60 -8.82 0.00 1.10
CA VAL A 60 -9.23 -1.37 1.40
C VAL A 60 -10.39 -1.43 2.40
N GLU A 61 -10.50 -0.45 3.30
CA GLU A 61 -11.53 -0.40 4.34
C GLU A 61 -12.56 0.72 4.08
N GLY A 62 -12.24 1.70 3.22
CA GLY A 62 -13.09 2.83 2.90
C GLY A 62 -14.05 2.57 1.72
N GLN A 63 -14.40 3.64 1.02
CA GLN A 63 -15.38 3.58 -0.09
C GLN A 63 -14.95 2.69 -1.28
N TRP A 64 -13.67 2.34 -1.39
CA TRP A 64 -13.10 1.49 -2.45
C TRP A 64 -12.91 0.04 -2.06
N GLN A 65 -13.32 -0.35 -0.84
CA GLN A 65 -13.11 -1.69 -0.29
C GLN A 65 -13.57 -2.81 -1.22
N SER A 66 -14.61 -2.55 -1.98
CA SER A 66 -15.17 -3.55 -2.89
C SER A 66 -14.33 -3.81 -4.14
N ASN A 67 -13.45 -2.88 -4.49
CA ASN A 67 -12.60 -2.93 -5.69
C ASN A 67 -11.13 -3.06 -5.34
N SER A 68 -10.81 -3.10 -4.04
CA SER A 68 -9.46 -3.07 -3.53
C SER A 68 -9.18 -4.27 -2.65
N LYS A 69 -7.94 -4.75 -2.71
CA LYS A 69 -7.42 -5.78 -1.82
C LYS A 69 -6.01 -5.41 -1.41
N SER A 70 -5.67 -5.58 -0.14
CA SER A 70 -4.27 -5.48 0.30
C SER A 70 -3.60 -6.84 0.30
N LEU A 71 -2.34 -6.85 -0.09
CA LEU A 71 -1.39 -7.93 0.16
C LEU A 71 -0.39 -7.40 1.17
N ASN A 72 -0.61 -7.78 2.42
CA ASN A 72 0.33 -7.51 3.49
C ASN A 72 1.44 -8.57 3.43
N LEU A 73 2.67 -8.15 3.21
CA LEU A 73 3.82 -9.04 3.11
C LEU A 73 4.55 -9.23 4.46
N ARG A 74 3.94 -8.82 5.56
CA ARG A 74 4.39 -9.13 6.91
C ARG A 74 4.44 -10.65 7.09
N GLY A 75 5.62 -11.16 7.43
CA GLY A 75 5.80 -12.62 7.55
C GLY A 75 5.71 -13.39 6.22
N TYR A 76 5.85 -12.70 5.09
CA TYR A 76 5.89 -13.34 3.78
C TYR A 76 7.02 -14.38 3.71
N PRO A 77 6.75 -15.59 3.18
CA PRO A 77 7.74 -16.66 3.14
C PRO A 77 8.73 -16.45 1.96
N TRP A 78 9.61 -15.47 2.11
CA TRP A 78 10.60 -15.09 1.09
C TRP A 78 11.44 -16.27 0.60
N ASN A 79 11.82 -17.18 1.51
CA ASN A 79 12.62 -18.37 1.19
C ASN A 79 11.85 -19.34 0.28
N ILE A 80 10.53 -19.47 0.45
CA ILE A 80 9.70 -20.32 -0.41
C ILE A 80 9.60 -19.70 -1.80
N HIS A 81 9.49 -18.40 -1.89
CA HIS A 81 9.47 -17.69 -3.15
C HIS A 81 10.79 -17.85 -3.90
N ALA A 82 11.93 -17.71 -3.21
CA ALA A 82 13.26 -17.89 -3.76
C ALA A 82 13.48 -19.31 -4.33
N GLN A 83 13.00 -20.35 -3.63
CA GLN A 83 13.10 -21.74 -4.07
C GLN A 83 12.30 -22.06 -5.35
N ARG A 84 11.33 -21.20 -5.69
CA ARG A 84 10.49 -21.37 -6.89
C ARG A 84 11.08 -20.77 -8.15
N VAL A 85 12.11 -19.97 -7.99
CA VAL A 85 12.74 -19.29 -9.11
C VAL A 85 13.36 -20.33 -10.05
N ASP A 86 12.94 -20.27 -11.30
CA ASP A 86 13.45 -21.12 -12.37
C ASP A 86 14.95 -20.86 -12.57
N LYS A 87 15.74 -21.90 -12.34
CA LYS A 87 17.20 -21.84 -12.46
C LYS A 87 17.71 -21.64 -13.89
N GLY A 88 16.81 -21.59 -14.86
CA GLY A 88 17.16 -21.44 -16.29
C GLY A 88 16.91 -20.04 -16.87
N ALA A 89 16.15 -19.19 -16.18
CA ALA A 89 15.94 -17.79 -16.54
C ALA A 89 16.95 -16.88 -15.83
N SER A 90 17.08 -15.60 -16.29
CA SER A 90 17.77 -14.63 -15.44
C SER A 90 17.00 -14.55 -14.12
N GLU A 91 17.74 -14.49 -12.98
CA GLU A 91 17.10 -14.55 -11.64
C GLU A 91 16.01 -13.48 -11.47
N ILE A 92 16.16 -12.29 -12.03
CA ILE A 92 15.15 -11.22 -11.97
C ILE A 92 13.91 -11.59 -12.79
N GLU A 93 14.06 -12.16 -13.99
CA GLU A 93 12.93 -12.53 -14.84
C GLU A 93 12.08 -13.64 -14.22
N ALA A 94 12.71 -14.56 -13.52
CA ALA A 94 12.01 -15.61 -12.80
C ALA A 94 11.18 -15.02 -11.63
N TYR A 95 11.70 -14.05 -10.89
CA TYR A 95 10.91 -13.32 -9.89
C TYR A 95 9.78 -12.51 -10.53
N VAL A 96 10.01 -11.86 -11.66
CA VAL A 96 8.97 -11.13 -12.39
C VAL A 96 7.82 -12.04 -12.76
N SER A 97 8.10 -13.22 -13.33
CA SER A 97 7.07 -14.20 -13.74
C SER A 97 6.27 -14.72 -12.53
N SER A 98 6.97 -15.03 -11.44
CA SER A 98 6.34 -15.50 -10.19
C SER A 98 5.44 -14.44 -9.56
N TRP A 99 5.89 -13.19 -9.49
CA TRP A 99 5.09 -12.08 -8.98
C TRP A 99 3.91 -11.74 -9.89
N ARG A 100 4.08 -11.76 -11.22
CA ARG A 100 2.97 -11.57 -12.15
C ARG A 100 1.87 -12.59 -11.92
N TYR A 101 2.25 -13.85 -11.75
CA TYR A 101 1.29 -14.91 -11.47
C TYR A 101 0.54 -14.69 -10.15
N LEU A 102 1.26 -14.37 -9.07
CA LEU A 102 0.64 -14.06 -7.78
C LEU A 102 -0.35 -12.89 -7.90
N ILE A 103 0.05 -11.80 -8.55
CA ILE A 103 -0.79 -10.63 -8.80
C ILE A 103 -2.04 -11.03 -9.62
N ALA A 104 -1.87 -11.82 -10.66
CA ALA A 104 -2.95 -12.29 -11.53
C ALA A 104 -3.99 -13.13 -10.77
N VAL A 105 -3.54 -14.07 -9.93
CA VAL A 105 -4.41 -14.89 -9.08
C VAL A 105 -5.20 -14.03 -8.11
N GLN A 106 -4.57 -13.02 -7.49
CA GLN A 106 -5.24 -12.13 -6.55
C GLN A 106 -6.28 -11.24 -7.24
N PHE A 107 -6.02 -10.73 -8.44
CA PHE A 107 -7.01 -10.00 -9.22
C PHE A 107 -8.17 -10.88 -9.68
N ALA A 108 -7.90 -12.12 -10.08
CA ALA A 108 -8.94 -13.08 -10.42
C ALA A 108 -9.86 -13.36 -9.22
N ALA A 109 -9.27 -13.59 -8.04
CA ALA A 109 -10.03 -13.78 -6.80
C ALA A 109 -10.85 -12.51 -6.43
N LEU A 110 -10.26 -11.32 -6.54
CA LEU A 110 -10.92 -10.04 -6.24
C LEU A 110 -12.12 -9.81 -7.18
N SER A 111 -11.95 -10.01 -8.49
CA SER A 111 -13.04 -9.85 -9.46
C SER A 111 -14.19 -10.82 -9.22
N LEU A 112 -13.90 -12.07 -8.83
CA LEU A 112 -14.91 -13.08 -8.52
C LEU A 112 -15.64 -12.78 -7.20
N ALA A 113 -14.95 -12.23 -6.21
CA ALA A 113 -15.52 -11.90 -4.90
C ALA A 113 -16.66 -10.87 -4.99
N ARG A 114 -16.70 -10.04 -6.05
CA ARG A 114 -17.77 -9.06 -6.29
C ARG A 114 -19.10 -9.68 -6.67
N ASN A 115 -19.07 -10.79 -7.39
CA ASN A 115 -20.25 -11.56 -7.73
C ASN A 115 -19.94 -13.06 -7.67
N PRO A 116 -19.89 -13.64 -6.46
CA PRO A 116 -19.55 -15.03 -6.28
C PRO A 116 -20.54 -15.99 -6.96
N ALA A 117 -21.78 -15.56 -7.17
CA ALA A 117 -22.81 -16.36 -7.83
C ALA A 117 -22.84 -16.23 -9.36
N THR A 118 -21.90 -15.49 -9.93
CA THR A 118 -21.87 -15.23 -11.38
C THR A 118 -21.87 -16.53 -12.19
N ARG A 119 -22.69 -16.56 -13.24
CA ARG A 119 -22.80 -17.70 -14.18
C ARG A 119 -22.14 -17.41 -15.52
N CYS A 120 -21.56 -16.24 -15.69
CA CYS A 120 -20.82 -15.91 -16.91
C CYS A 120 -19.63 -16.84 -17.12
N ARG A 121 -19.16 -16.96 -18.36
CA ARG A 121 -18.08 -17.88 -18.74
C ARG A 121 -16.80 -17.59 -17.98
N GLN A 122 -16.42 -16.31 -17.89
CA GLN A 122 -15.20 -15.86 -17.19
C GLN A 122 -15.24 -16.17 -15.70
N GLY A 123 -16.37 -15.91 -15.06
CA GLY A 123 -16.56 -16.21 -13.64
C GLY A 123 -16.48 -17.70 -13.33
N LYS A 124 -17.09 -18.55 -14.19
CA LYS A 124 -16.98 -20.02 -14.07
C LYS A 124 -15.54 -20.51 -14.25
N SER A 125 -14.82 -19.98 -15.25
CA SER A 125 -13.44 -20.36 -15.53
C SER A 125 -12.50 -19.95 -14.39
N ILE A 126 -12.62 -18.71 -13.87
CA ILE A 126 -11.84 -18.24 -12.71
C ILE A 126 -12.13 -19.11 -11.49
N ARG A 127 -13.42 -19.37 -11.20
CA ARG A 127 -13.82 -20.21 -10.06
C ARG A 127 -13.20 -21.59 -10.16
N SER A 128 -13.40 -22.28 -11.29
CA SER A 128 -12.88 -23.62 -11.51
C SER A 128 -11.36 -23.67 -11.34
N PHE A 129 -10.66 -22.66 -11.86
CA PHE A 129 -9.21 -22.55 -11.70
C PHE A 129 -8.80 -22.40 -10.23
N LEU A 130 -9.44 -21.48 -9.48
CA LEU A 130 -9.12 -21.21 -8.08
C LEU A 130 -9.42 -22.43 -7.19
N GLU A 131 -10.60 -23.03 -7.34
CA GLU A 131 -11.00 -24.21 -6.57
C GLU A 131 -10.11 -25.43 -6.85
N GLN A 132 -9.75 -25.68 -8.10
CA GLN A 132 -8.90 -26.83 -8.47
C GLN A 132 -7.45 -26.70 -8.01
N ASN A 133 -6.93 -25.47 -7.98
CA ASN A 133 -5.53 -25.25 -7.65
C ASN A 133 -5.29 -24.88 -6.19
N TYR A 134 -6.29 -24.28 -5.53
CA TYR A 134 -6.15 -23.73 -4.16
C TYR A 134 -7.24 -24.20 -3.19
N GLY A 135 -8.20 -25.00 -3.64
CA GLY A 135 -9.28 -25.50 -2.80
C GLY A 135 -10.36 -24.47 -2.46
N GLY A 136 -10.28 -23.24 -2.99
CA GLY A 136 -11.26 -22.18 -2.73
C GLY A 136 -11.05 -20.94 -3.60
N ILE A 137 -12.01 -20.01 -3.54
CA ILE A 137 -12.03 -18.82 -4.41
C ILE A 137 -11.20 -17.64 -3.87
N ALA A 138 -10.67 -17.74 -2.64
CA ALA A 138 -9.89 -16.69 -1.99
C ALA A 138 -8.55 -17.23 -1.47
N PRO A 139 -7.62 -17.60 -2.37
CA PRO A 139 -6.37 -18.22 -1.97
C PRO A 139 -5.50 -17.27 -1.14
N GLN A 140 -4.89 -17.82 -0.10
CA GLN A 140 -3.89 -17.13 0.70
C GLN A 140 -2.56 -17.02 -0.08
N LEU A 141 -1.73 -16.02 0.27
CA LEU A 141 -0.44 -15.82 -0.38
C LEU A 141 0.44 -17.07 -0.36
N GLY A 142 0.52 -17.75 0.79
CA GLY A 142 1.30 -18.97 0.95
C GLY A 142 0.79 -20.15 0.10
N GLU A 143 -0.50 -20.21 -0.17
CA GLU A 143 -1.11 -21.22 -1.04
C GLU A 143 -0.77 -20.98 -2.51
N VAL A 144 -0.79 -19.71 -2.95
CA VAL A 144 -0.41 -19.34 -4.32
C VAL A 144 1.05 -19.68 -4.59
N LEU A 145 1.91 -19.60 -3.58
CA LEU A 145 3.32 -19.97 -3.70
C LEU A 145 3.58 -21.48 -3.69
N LYS A 146 2.69 -22.28 -3.14
CA LYS A 146 2.92 -23.72 -2.90
C LYS A 146 2.37 -24.72 -3.93
N PRO A 147 1.59 -24.40 -4.97
CA PRO A 147 1.02 -25.46 -5.80
C PRO A 147 2.14 -26.26 -6.46
N SER A 148 2.21 -27.51 -6.12
CA SER A 148 3.20 -28.45 -6.67
C SER A 148 2.93 -28.80 -8.14
N LYS A 149 1.68 -28.63 -8.60
CA LYS A 149 1.24 -28.86 -9.99
C LYS A 149 0.07 -27.93 -10.28
N LEU A 150 0.17 -27.10 -11.30
CA LEU A 150 -0.95 -26.29 -11.78
C LEU A 150 -1.86 -27.18 -12.67
N ARG A 151 -3.17 -27.17 -12.38
CA ARG A 151 -4.17 -27.87 -13.18
C ARG A 151 -4.90 -26.87 -14.08
N LEU A 152 -4.74 -27.03 -15.37
CA LEU A 152 -5.33 -26.13 -16.39
C LEU A 152 -6.46 -26.80 -17.18
N SER A 153 -6.89 -28.00 -16.81
CA SER A 153 -7.77 -28.89 -17.61
C SER A 153 -9.12 -28.27 -17.99
N ASN A 154 -9.57 -27.18 -17.34
CA ASN A 154 -10.87 -26.56 -17.59
C ASN A 154 -10.81 -25.04 -17.87
N LEU A 155 -9.64 -24.50 -18.22
CA LEU A 155 -9.52 -23.13 -18.64
C LEU A 155 -10.00 -22.97 -20.09
N SER A 156 -11.32 -22.83 -20.27
CA SER A 156 -11.92 -22.51 -21.56
C SER A 156 -11.78 -21.02 -21.87
N PHE A 157 -10.53 -20.54 -21.99
CA PHE A 157 -10.29 -19.20 -22.51
C PHE A 157 -10.21 -19.27 -24.04
N GLU A 158 -10.93 -18.39 -24.72
CA GLU A 158 -10.85 -18.32 -26.19
C GLU A 158 -9.46 -17.91 -26.62
N PRO A 159 -8.78 -18.71 -27.49
CA PRO A 159 -7.46 -18.39 -28.00
C PRO A 159 -7.40 -17.09 -28.81
N GLU A 160 -8.54 -16.59 -29.29
CA GLU A 160 -8.64 -15.47 -30.23
C GLU A 160 -8.32 -14.10 -29.62
N VAL A 161 -8.27 -13.98 -28.28
CA VAL A 161 -8.10 -12.66 -27.62
C VAL A 161 -6.64 -12.21 -27.58
N LEU A 162 -5.68 -13.09 -27.76
CA LEU A 162 -4.25 -12.77 -27.58
C LEU A 162 -3.39 -12.97 -28.85
N GLY A 163 -3.98 -13.29 -29.99
CA GLY A 163 -3.18 -13.53 -31.19
C GLY A 163 -2.22 -14.75 -31.10
N CYS A 164 -2.23 -15.44 -29.98
CA CYS A 164 -1.47 -16.68 -29.75
C CYS A 164 -2.41 -17.86 -29.87
N LYS A 165 -2.20 -18.67 -30.87
CA LYS A 165 -2.81 -20.01 -30.96
C LYS A 165 -2.24 -20.88 -29.83
N LEU A 166 -2.79 -20.76 -28.62
CA LEU A 166 -2.62 -21.71 -27.54
C LEU A 166 -3.49 -22.95 -27.86
N GLY A 167 -3.13 -23.66 -28.94
CA GLY A 167 -3.72 -24.92 -29.23
C GLY A 167 -3.37 -25.90 -28.13
N GLY A 168 -4.39 -26.36 -27.37
CA GLY A 168 -4.35 -27.56 -26.55
C GLY A 168 -3.08 -27.82 -25.75
N ILE A 169 -2.59 -26.82 -25.02
CA ILE A 169 -1.47 -27.01 -24.10
C ILE A 169 -2.03 -27.69 -22.86
N ALA A 170 -2.04 -29.02 -22.87
CA ALA A 170 -1.97 -29.79 -21.64
C ALA A 170 -0.58 -29.49 -21.06
N LEU A 171 -0.48 -28.63 -20.05
CA LEU A 171 0.73 -28.40 -19.30
C LEU A 171 1.03 -29.63 -18.43
N GLU A 172 1.35 -30.75 -19.09
CA GLU A 172 2.03 -31.85 -18.43
C GLU A 172 3.49 -31.47 -18.29
N ARG A 173 3.96 -31.48 -17.07
CA ARG A 173 5.34 -31.28 -16.69
C ARG A 173 6.22 -32.38 -17.27
N THR A 174 6.48 -32.32 -18.56
CA THR A 174 7.51 -33.13 -19.21
C THR A 174 8.83 -32.40 -19.02
N GLY A 175 9.60 -32.89 -18.09
CA GLY A 175 11.01 -32.78 -17.84
C GLY A 175 11.83 -31.72 -18.59
N GLY A 176 11.79 -30.46 -18.14
CA GLY A 176 12.71 -29.44 -18.61
C GLY A 176 12.40 -28.06 -17.98
N ASP A 177 13.22 -27.61 -17.07
CA ASP A 177 13.06 -26.36 -16.29
C ASP A 177 12.99 -25.07 -17.14
N ARG A 178 13.21 -25.09 -18.44
CA ARG A 178 13.37 -23.88 -19.28
C ARG A 178 12.08 -23.22 -19.78
N GLY A 179 10.92 -23.84 -19.62
CA GLY A 179 9.63 -23.35 -20.11
C GLY A 179 8.70 -22.73 -19.04
N PHE A 180 8.95 -22.98 -17.77
CA PHE A 180 8.03 -22.68 -16.68
C PHE A 180 7.71 -21.17 -16.52
N GLY A 181 8.69 -20.30 -16.72
CA GLY A 181 8.47 -18.86 -16.65
C GLY A 181 7.58 -18.32 -17.78
N LEU A 182 7.71 -18.86 -19.00
CA LEU A 182 6.85 -18.50 -20.15
C LEU A 182 5.41 -18.96 -19.92
N GLU A 183 5.22 -20.15 -19.37
CA GLU A 183 3.93 -20.71 -19.03
C GLU A 183 3.22 -19.90 -17.93
N LEU A 184 3.93 -19.51 -16.90
CA LEU A 184 3.40 -18.63 -15.85
C LEU A 184 2.98 -17.27 -16.40
N ASN A 185 3.75 -16.69 -17.31
CA ASN A 185 3.41 -15.41 -17.93
C ASN A 185 2.13 -15.52 -18.79
N ALA A 186 2.03 -16.55 -19.63
CA ALA A 186 0.84 -16.79 -20.43
C ALA A 186 -0.41 -17.01 -19.57
N LEU A 187 -0.29 -17.81 -18.50
CA LEU A 187 -1.37 -18.02 -17.54
C LEU A 187 -1.75 -16.73 -16.80
N SER A 188 -0.77 -15.92 -16.43
CA SER A 188 -1.01 -14.61 -15.80
C SER A 188 -1.82 -13.71 -16.71
N ASP A 189 -1.49 -13.64 -18.00
CA ASP A 189 -2.20 -12.83 -18.98
C ASP A 189 -3.65 -13.30 -19.18
N LEU A 190 -3.87 -14.61 -19.21
CA LEU A 190 -5.23 -15.18 -19.27
C LEU A 190 -6.06 -14.83 -18.03
N LEU A 191 -5.50 -14.99 -16.84
CA LEU A 191 -6.19 -14.67 -15.59
C LEU A 191 -6.51 -13.17 -15.47
N ILE A 192 -5.56 -12.30 -15.81
CA ILE A 192 -5.78 -10.84 -15.79
C ILE A 192 -6.86 -10.45 -16.80
N THR A 193 -6.81 -11.00 -18.01
CA THR A 193 -7.84 -10.74 -19.04
C THR A 193 -9.21 -11.20 -18.59
N ALA A 194 -9.31 -12.39 -17.99
CA ALA A 194 -10.57 -12.89 -17.46
C ALA A 194 -11.09 -12.03 -16.29
N ALA A 195 -10.19 -11.60 -15.38
CA ALA A 195 -10.53 -10.72 -14.28
C ALA A 195 -11.05 -9.35 -14.79
N ALA A 196 -10.40 -8.75 -15.78
CA ALA A 196 -10.82 -7.50 -16.38
C ALA A 196 -12.20 -7.61 -17.08
N LYS A 197 -12.44 -8.70 -17.79
CA LYS A 197 -13.75 -8.96 -18.43
C LYS A 197 -14.84 -9.14 -17.38
N LEU A 198 -14.57 -9.94 -16.33
CA LEU A 198 -15.52 -10.15 -15.24
C LEU A 198 -15.81 -8.85 -14.48
N ALA A 199 -14.79 -8.03 -14.26
CA ALA A 199 -14.96 -6.73 -13.64
C ALA A 199 -15.84 -5.79 -14.51
N ALA A 200 -15.64 -5.81 -15.83
CA ALA A 200 -16.48 -5.04 -16.76
C ALA A 200 -17.93 -5.52 -16.76
N GLU A 201 -18.17 -6.83 -16.70
CA GLU A 201 -19.52 -7.41 -16.60
C GLU A 201 -20.22 -7.07 -15.28
N ASN A 202 -19.46 -6.85 -14.21
CA ASN A 202 -19.95 -6.41 -12.91
C ASN A 202 -19.97 -4.87 -12.76
N GLU A 203 -19.73 -4.14 -13.84
CA GLU A 203 -19.71 -2.66 -13.87
C GLU A 203 -18.72 -2.03 -12.88
N LEU A 204 -17.62 -2.73 -12.56
CA LEU A 204 -16.60 -2.19 -11.68
C LEU A 204 -15.77 -1.12 -12.41
N PRO A 205 -15.54 0.05 -11.78
CA PRO A 205 -14.78 1.13 -12.41
C PRO A 205 -13.29 0.80 -12.56
N SER A 206 -12.73 0.06 -11.61
CA SER A 206 -11.33 -0.35 -11.57
C SER A 206 -11.11 -1.43 -10.50
N LEU A 207 -9.97 -2.12 -10.57
CA LEU A 207 -9.52 -3.06 -9.54
C LEU A 207 -8.15 -2.64 -9.03
N PHE A 208 -7.97 -2.61 -7.71
CA PHE A 208 -6.72 -2.24 -7.06
C PHE A 208 -6.18 -3.36 -6.19
N LEU A 209 -4.88 -3.61 -6.29
CA LEU A 209 -4.16 -4.52 -5.42
C LEU A 209 -3.02 -3.76 -4.75
N HIS A 210 -3.14 -3.53 -3.46
CA HIS A 210 -2.18 -2.76 -2.67
C HIS A 210 -1.18 -3.72 -2.03
N VAL A 211 0.10 -3.61 -2.38
CA VAL A 211 1.19 -4.42 -1.82
C VAL A 211 1.97 -3.56 -0.85
N ASP A 212 1.81 -3.83 0.44
CA ASP A 212 2.38 -3.04 1.55
C ASP A 212 3.22 -3.91 2.50
N GLU A 213 3.90 -3.26 3.44
CA GLU A 213 4.74 -3.88 4.48
C GLU A 213 5.90 -4.72 3.94
N LEU A 214 6.51 -4.25 2.86
CA LEU A 214 7.67 -4.87 2.23
C LEU A 214 8.95 -4.80 3.07
N ASP A 215 9.00 -3.94 4.06
CA ASP A 215 10.13 -3.65 4.94
C ASP A 215 10.10 -4.44 6.25
N GLN A 216 9.01 -5.08 6.60
CA GLN A 216 8.91 -5.83 7.85
C GLN A 216 9.71 -7.15 7.80
N GLY A 217 10.53 -7.37 8.84
CA GLY A 217 11.43 -8.51 8.91
C GLY A 217 12.70 -8.38 8.06
N LEU A 218 12.98 -7.18 7.55
CA LEU A 218 14.23 -6.85 6.86
C LEU A 218 15.24 -6.30 7.87
N SER A 219 16.03 -7.16 8.49
CA SER A 219 17.19 -6.72 9.29
C SER A 219 18.33 -6.17 8.42
N SER A 220 18.38 -6.58 7.15
CA SER A 220 19.33 -6.08 6.14
C SER A 220 18.82 -6.37 4.73
N MET A 221 19.15 -5.50 3.76
CA MET A 221 18.88 -5.73 2.34
C MET A 221 19.89 -6.75 1.79
N THR A 222 19.48 -8.02 1.70
CA THR A 222 20.29 -9.03 1.01
C THR A 222 20.12 -8.87 -0.50
N GLU A 223 21.11 -9.38 -1.25
CA GLU A 223 21.06 -9.34 -2.72
C GLU A 223 19.83 -10.06 -3.29
N GLU A 224 19.49 -11.21 -2.70
CA GLU A 224 18.30 -11.98 -3.06
C GLU A 224 16.98 -11.20 -2.82
N ARG A 225 16.85 -10.54 -1.66
CA ARG A 225 15.70 -9.67 -1.36
C ARG A 225 15.60 -8.48 -2.30
N SER A 226 16.75 -7.86 -2.62
CA SER A 226 16.80 -6.80 -3.62
C SER A 226 16.27 -7.27 -4.97
N ARG A 227 16.69 -8.46 -5.46
CA ARG A 227 16.20 -9.05 -6.70
C ARG A 227 14.69 -9.36 -6.66
N MET A 228 14.19 -9.86 -5.53
CA MET A 228 12.75 -10.11 -5.33
C MET A 228 11.92 -8.81 -5.38
N LEU A 229 12.37 -7.74 -4.71
CA LEU A 229 11.70 -6.45 -4.72
C LEU A 229 11.74 -5.81 -6.11
N ILE A 230 12.87 -5.89 -6.81
CA ILE A 230 12.98 -5.46 -8.20
C ILE A 230 11.99 -6.27 -9.07
N GLY A 231 11.94 -7.58 -8.89
CA GLY A 231 11.00 -8.46 -9.59
C GLY A 231 9.54 -8.06 -9.36
N LEU A 232 9.16 -7.75 -8.12
CA LEU A 232 7.81 -7.27 -7.78
C LEU A 232 7.47 -5.95 -8.50
N ILE A 233 8.37 -4.97 -8.45
CA ILE A 233 8.16 -3.66 -9.07
C ILE A 233 8.02 -3.81 -10.60
N LEU A 234 8.87 -4.61 -11.22
CA LEU A 234 8.80 -4.88 -12.65
C LEU A 234 7.55 -5.67 -13.04
N ALA A 235 7.12 -6.63 -12.21
CA ALA A 235 5.89 -7.37 -12.41
C ALA A 235 4.66 -6.46 -12.33
N ALA A 236 4.58 -5.61 -11.31
CA ALA A 236 3.51 -4.63 -11.15
C ALA A 236 3.43 -3.69 -12.36
N ARG A 237 4.57 -3.17 -12.81
CA ARG A 237 4.66 -2.35 -14.01
C ARG A 237 4.19 -3.10 -15.26
N SER A 238 4.62 -4.35 -15.41
CA SER A 238 4.25 -5.21 -16.55
C SER A 238 2.74 -5.48 -16.59
N VAL A 239 2.11 -5.81 -15.45
CA VAL A 239 0.66 -5.99 -15.34
C VAL A 239 -0.07 -4.69 -15.70
N ARG A 240 0.34 -3.57 -15.13
CA ARG A 240 -0.23 -2.26 -15.47
C ARG A 240 -0.13 -1.94 -16.95
N HIS A 241 1.02 -2.20 -17.57
CA HIS A 241 1.21 -1.98 -19.01
C HIS A 241 0.32 -2.89 -19.84
N PHE A 242 0.21 -4.16 -19.48
CA PHE A 242 -0.68 -5.12 -20.15
C PHE A 242 -2.13 -4.69 -20.07
N CYS A 243 -2.58 -4.17 -18.91
CA CYS A 243 -3.95 -3.74 -18.69
C CYS A 243 -4.29 -2.35 -19.28
N ARG A 244 -3.32 -1.62 -19.84
CA ARG A 244 -3.53 -0.25 -20.36
C ARG A 244 -4.65 -0.17 -21.39
N ASN A 245 -4.85 -1.22 -22.17
CA ASN A 245 -5.85 -1.30 -23.23
C ASN A 245 -7.09 -2.10 -22.80
N THR A 246 -7.20 -2.49 -21.53
CA THR A 246 -8.40 -3.17 -21.02
C THR A 246 -9.50 -2.15 -20.71
N ARG A 247 -10.75 -2.59 -20.81
CA ARG A 247 -11.90 -1.74 -20.52
C ARG A 247 -11.97 -1.32 -19.06
N VAL A 248 -11.49 -2.17 -18.15
CA VAL A 248 -11.44 -1.91 -16.71
C VAL A 248 -9.98 -1.84 -16.30
N PRO A 249 -9.52 -0.72 -15.74
CA PRO A 249 -8.15 -0.61 -15.22
C PRO A 249 -7.90 -1.61 -14.10
N ILE A 250 -6.80 -2.34 -14.23
CA ILE A 250 -6.27 -3.24 -13.18
C ILE A 250 -4.93 -2.67 -12.74
N SER A 251 -4.84 -2.26 -11.49
CA SER A 251 -3.72 -1.49 -10.98
C SER A 251 -3.13 -2.13 -9.72
N PRO A 252 -2.04 -2.88 -9.86
CA PRO A 252 -1.22 -3.22 -8.70
C PRO A 252 -0.46 -1.97 -8.24
N ILE A 253 -0.57 -1.64 -6.95
CA ILE A 253 0.09 -0.50 -6.31
C ILE A 253 1.09 -1.04 -5.29
N VAL A 254 2.36 -0.71 -5.47
CA VAL A 254 3.44 -1.14 -4.58
C VAL A 254 3.83 0.02 -3.67
N TYR A 255 3.82 -0.22 -2.37
CA TYR A 255 4.23 0.75 -1.35
C TYR A 255 5.60 0.37 -0.83
N LEU A 256 6.56 1.28 -0.94
CA LEU A 256 7.93 1.02 -0.53
C LEU A 256 8.51 2.20 0.25
N ARG A 257 9.42 1.92 1.16
CA ARG A 257 10.21 2.96 1.84
C ARG A 257 11.20 3.57 0.86
N THR A 258 11.39 4.89 0.96
CA THR A 258 12.31 5.63 0.07
C THR A 258 13.75 5.14 0.22
N ASP A 259 14.20 4.86 1.46
CA ASP A 259 15.53 4.34 1.74
C ASP A 259 15.77 2.97 1.08
N LEU A 260 14.79 2.05 1.18
CA LEU A 260 14.90 0.77 0.49
C LEU A 260 14.93 0.92 -1.04
N TRP A 261 14.12 1.84 -1.59
CA TRP A 261 14.15 2.15 -3.01
C TRP A 261 15.52 2.65 -3.47
N ASP A 262 16.19 3.47 -2.66
CA ASP A 262 17.51 4.02 -2.96
C ASP A 262 18.59 2.94 -2.94
N GLU A 263 18.48 1.93 -2.08
CA GLU A 263 19.37 0.78 -2.00
C GLU A 263 19.20 -0.21 -3.17
N LEU A 264 18.02 -0.24 -3.84
CA LEU A 264 17.79 -1.16 -4.94
C LEU A 264 18.68 -0.84 -6.15
N LYS A 265 19.48 -1.81 -6.56
CA LYS A 265 20.36 -1.73 -7.73
C LYS A 265 19.65 -2.19 -8.99
N PHE A 266 18.82 -1.34 -9.55
CA PHE A 266 18.30 -1.57 -10.91
C PHE A 266 19.40 -1.37 -11.95
N SER A 267 19.24 -1.99 -13.13
CA SER A 267 19.97 -1.47 -14.31
C SER A 267 19.48 -0.04 -14.56
N ASP A 268 20.40 0.92 -14.74
CA ASP A 268 20.12 2.37 -14.79
C ASP A 268 18.96 2.76 -15.71
N LYS A 269 18.82 2.09 -16.86
CA LYS A 269 17.72 2.33 -17.81
C LYS A 269 16.32 2.03 -17.26
N ASN A 270 16.18 1.08 -16.33
CA ASN A 270 14.88 0.70 -15.77
C ASN A 270 14.47 1.57 -14.59
N LYS A 271 15.41 2.01 -13.76
CA LYS A 271 15.12 2.89 -12.62
C LYS A 271 14.60 4.24 -13.11
N ASN A 272 15.27 4.85 -14.08
CA ASN A 272 14.87 6.15 -14.64
C ASN A 272 13.50 6.12 -15.33
N LYS A 273 13.15 5.02 -16.01
CA LYS A 273 11.81 4.87 -16.62
C LYS A 273 10.68 4.72 -15.63
N ILE A 274 10.97 4.29 -14.40
CA ILE A 274 9.96 4.13 -13.34
C ILE A 274 9.81 5.43 -12.56
N SER A 275 10.91 6.17 -12.33
CA SER A 275 10.97 7.23 -11.33
C SER A 275 10.10 8.45 -11.62
N GLU A 276 10.02 8.94 -12.86
CA GLU A 276 9.49 10.30 -13.09
C GLU A 276 7.96 10.38 -13.24
N THR A 277 7.33 9.43 -13.93
CA THR A 277 5.89 9.55 -14.25
C THR A 277 4.99 8.55 -13.54
N LEU A 278 5.54 7.44 -13.08
CA LEU A 278 4.78 6.31 -12.55
C LEU A 278 4.91 6.15 -11.03
N THR A 279 5.67 7.05 -10.41
CA THR A 279 5.95 7.05 -8.98
C THR A 279 5.30 8.24 -8.30
N LEU A 280 4.76 7.99 -7.13
CA LEU A 280 4.25 8.99 -6.21
C LEU A 280 5.16 9.05 -4.99
N HIS A 281 5.69 10.22 -4.69
CA HIS A 281 6.39 10.48 -3.44
C HIS A 281 5.40 11.01 -2.40
N LEU A 282 5.28 10.28 -1.28
CA LEU A 282 4.44 10.67 -0.15
C LEU A 282 5.24 11.62 0.74
N GLU A 283 5.18 12.89 0.38
CA GLU A 283 5.85 13.98 1.07
C GLU A 283 4.84 14.90 1.74
N TRP A 284 5.27 15.51 2.85
CA TRP A 284 4.46 16.41 3.64
C TRP A 284 5.21 17.72 3.86
N ASP A 285 4.45 18.78 3.83
CA ASP A 285 4.93 20.12 4.16
C ASP A 285 4.21 20.69 5.40
N SER A 286 4.57 21.90 5.77
CA SER A 286 3.97 22.59 6.93
C SER A 286 2.45 22.72 6.79
N ARG A 287 1.96 22.99 5.59
CA ARG A 287 0.53 23.22 5.33
C ARG A 287 -0.26 21.91 5.40
N SER A 288 0.17 20.90 4.69
CA SER A 288 -0.50 19.59 4.64
C SER A 288 -0.52 18.91 6.01
N LEU A 289 0.55 19.06 6.82
CA LEU A 289 0.57 18.57 8.21
C LEU A 289 -0.36 19.38 9.13
N LEU A 290 -0.52 20.68 8.89
CA LEU A 290 -1.50 21.50 9.59
C LEU A 290 -2.94 21.09 9.23
N ASP A 291 -3.19 20.85 7.94
CA ASP A 291 -4.49 20.37 7.46
C ASP A 291 -4.84 18.99 8.03
N LEU A 292 -3.87 18.10 8.13
CA LEU A 292 -4.04 16.79 8.79
C LEU A 292 -4.40 16.96 10.27
N THR A 293 -3.70 17.85 10.97
CA THR A 293 -3.97 18.15 12.40
C THR A 293 -5.36 18.76 12.57
N ASN A 294 -5.72 19.73 11.73
CA ASN A 294 -7.04 20.36 11.76
C ASN A 294 -8.17 19.37 11.48
N THR A 295 -7.97 18.46 10.51
CA THR A 295 -8.95 17.41 10.19
C THR A 295 -9.19 16.51 11.40
N ARG A 296 -8.15 16.12 12.12
CA ARG A 296 -8.25 15.34 13.37
C ARG A 296 -8.95 16.09 14.50
N LEU A 297 -8.63 17.36 14.69
CA LEU A 297 -9.28 18.20 15.68
C LEU A 297 -10.78 18.37 15.40
N ARG A 298 -11.14 18.64 14.15
CA ARG A 298 -12.54 18.77 13.71
C ARG A 298 -13.35 17.51 13.94
N ALA A 299 -12.79 16.36 13.62
CA ALA A 299 -13.46 15.08 13.79
C ALA A 299 -13.67 14.70 15.27
N ARG A 300 -12.75 15.13 16.16
CA ARG A 300 -12.76 14.71 17.57
C ARG A 300 -13.35 15.74 18.52
N LEU A 301 -13.41 17.00 18.14
CA LEU A 301 -13.95 18.08 18.97
C LEU A 301 -15.21 18.72 18.34
N SER A 302 -15.02 19.56 17.34
CA SER A 302 -16.13 20.11 16.56
C SER A 302 -15.66 20.63 15.20
N PRO A 303 -16.53 20.77 14.18
CA PRO A 303 -16.17 21.20 12.83
C PRO A 303 -15.44 22.56 12.74
N GLU A 304 -15.66 23.43 13.71
CA GLU A 304 -15.09 24.79 13.75
C GLU A 304 -13.70 24.83 14.40
N VAL A 305 -13.28 23.75 15.06
CA VAL A 305 -12.02 23.72 15.81
C VAL A 305 -10.84 23.47 14.88
N GLY A 306 -9.82 24.29 14.98
CA GLY A 306 -8.54 24.13 14.33
C GLY A 306 -7.36 24.39 15.28
N TRP A 307 -6.15 24.32 14.75
CA TRP A 307 -4.92 24.53 15.52
C TRP A 307 -4.92 25.84 16.32
N ASP A 308 -5.33 26.94 15.69
CA ASP A 308 -5.34 28.26 16.33
C ASP A 308 -6.36 28.37 17.46
N SER A 309 -7.36 27.49 17.49
CA SER A 309 -8.36 27.44 18.57
C SER A 309 -7.84 26.68 19.80
N VAL A 310 -6.87 25.79 19.63
CA VAL A 310 -6.38 24.88 20.69
C VAL A 310 -4.97 25.20 21.17
N ALA A 311 -4.30 26.16 20.56
CA ALA A 311 -2.97 26.64 20.93
C ALA A 311 -3.02 28.11 21.34
N THR A 312 -2.33 28.47 22.42
CA THR A 312 -2.26 29.91 22.84
C THR A 312 -1.51 30.73 21.79
N PRO A 313 -1.88 32.00 21.55
CA PRO A 313 -1.25 32.84 20.52
C PRO A 313 0.17 33.27 20.85
N SER A 314 0.63 33.08 22.10
CA SER A 314 1.98 33.46 22.54
C SER A 314 3.07 32.80 21.70
N LEU A 315 4.06 33.57 21.27
CA LEU A 315 5.19 33.08 20.51
C LEU A 315 6.19 32.32 21.40
N MET A 316 6.87 31.36 20.81
CA MET A 316 8.02 30.68 21.39
C MET A 316 9.26 31.59 21.37
N ARG A 317 10.34 31.18 22.05
CA ARG A 317 11.61 31.90 22.01
C ARG A 317 12.05 32.11 20.55
N GLY A 318 12.52 33.35 20.24
CA GLY A 318 12.94 33.72 18.89
C GLY A 318 11.76 34.07 17.97
N SER A 319 10.63 34.51 18.52
CA SER A 319 9.42 34.94 17.80
C SER A 319 8.84 33.86 16.88
N GLN A 320 9.09 32.60 17.19
CA GLN A 320 8.62 31.44 16.43
C GLN A 320 7.19 31.04 16.86
N THR A 321 6.31 30.70 15.93
CA THR A 321 5.02 30.07 16.27
C THR A 321 5.21 28.70 16.89
N LYS A 322 4.26 28.24 17.69
CA LYS A 322 4.29 26.87 18.24
C LYS A 322 4.32 25.82 17.13
N TRP A 323 3.55 26.03 16.07
CA TRP A 323 3.52 25.13 14.92
C TRP A 323 4.91 24.99 14.27
N ASN A 324 5.54 26.10 13.92
CA ASN A 324 6.89 26.08 13.35
C ASN A 324 7.92 25.47 14.31
N HIS A 325 7.74 25.68 15.61
CA HIS A 325 8.61 25.11 16.64
C HIS A 325 8.50 23.57 16.69
N ILE A 326 7.28 23.02 16.55
CA ILE A 326 7.04 21.57 16.47
C ILE A 326 7.67 21.03 15.18
N LEU A 327 7.35 21.64 14.04
CA LEU A 327 7.83 21.18 12.74
C LEU A 327 9.35 21.18 12.62
N SER A 328 10.04 22.17 13.18
CA SER A 328 11.51 22.24 13.17
C SER A 328 12.20 21.10 13.95
N ARG A 329 11.45 20.29 14.69
CA ARG A 329 11.91 19.16 15.50
C ARG A 329 11.40 17.82 15.00
N THR A 330 10.58 17.83 13.99
CA THR A 330 10.04 16.64 13.33
C THR A 330 10.68 16.47 11.97
N PHE A 331 10.57 15.27 11.39
CA PHE A 331 11.02 15.01 10.02
C PHE A 331 9.93 15.31 8.97
N LEU A 332 9.01 16.23 9.29
CA LEU A 332 7.86 16.54 8.44
C LEU A 332 7.07 15.26 8.05
N ARG A 333 6.81 14.41 9.03
CA ARG A 333 6.01 13.18 8.86
C ARG A 333 4.78 13.22 9.76
N PRO A 334 3.62 12.71 9.33
CA PRO A 334 2.42 12.59 10.15
C PRO A 334 2.69 11.94 11.51
N ARG A 335 3.41 10.82 11.51
CA ARG A 335 3.77 10.07 12.72
C ARG A 335 4.46 10.94 13.76
N ASP A 336 5.43 11.74 13.36
CA ASP A 336 6.22 12.59 14.24
C ASP A 336 5.38 13.70 14.85
N VAL A 337 4.58 14.37 14.02
CA VAL A 337 3.69 15.45 14.46
C VAL A 337 2.64 14.92 15.44
N ILE A 338 1.99 13.80 15.12
CA ILE A 338 0.99 13.16 16.01
C ILE A 338 1.64 12.78 17.34
N LYS A 339 2.82 12.17 17.31
CA LYS A 339 3.56 11.80 18.53
C LYS A 339 3.88 13.02 19.38
N PHE A 340 4.45 14.05 18.76
CA PHE A 340 4.79 15.29 19.48
C PHE A 340 3.55 15.92 20.13
N LEU A 341 2.46 16.03 19.37
CA LEU A 341 1.20 16.61 19.84
C LEU A 341 0.57 15.79 20.97
N ASN A 342 0.65 14.46 20.92
CA ASN A 342 0.16 13.60 21.99
C ASN A 342 0.96 13.79 23.29
N VAL A 343 2.29 13.92 23.19
CA VAL A 343 3.13 14.21 24.34
C VAL A 343 2.82 15.60 24.92
N ALA A 344 2.69 16.61 24.05
CA ALA A 344 2.35 17.96 24.47
C ALA A 344 0.94 18.05 25.13
N LEU A 345 -0.03 17.29 24.61
CA LEU A 345 -1.35 17.16 25.21
C LEU A 345 -1.26 16.52 26.61
N GLY A 346 -0.42 15.51 26.78
CA GLY A 346 -0.16 14.88 28.08
C GLY A 346 0.39 15.88 29.09
N GLU A 347 1.34 16.73 28.67
CA GLU A 347 1.88 17.81 29.53
C GLU A 347 0.81 18.86 29.87
N ALA A 348 0.02 19.28 28.89
CA ALA A 348 -1.07 20.22 29.10
C ALA A 348 -2.10 19.69 30.12
N LYS A 349 -2.46 18.40 30.06
CA LYS A 349 -3.42 17.77 30.99
C LYS A 349 -2.95 17.74 32.45
N LYS A 350 -1.67 17.85 32.72
CA LYS A 350 -1.13 17.93 34.07
C LYS A 350 -1.47 19.29 34.75
N ARG A 351 -1.86 20.30 33.96
CA ARG A 351 -2.26 21.62 34.45
C ARG A 351 -3.74 21.64 34.83
N HIS A 352 -4.06 22.46 35.82
CA HIS A 352 -5.44 22.63 36.32
C HIS A 352 -6.20 23.78 35.68
N TYR A 353 -5.57 24.54 34.77
CA TYR A 353 -6.22 25.68 34.10
C TYR A 353 -7.21 25.22 33.02
N ARG A 354 -8.33 25.94 32.92
CA ARG A 354 -9.38 25.72 31.94
C ARG A 354 -9.76 27.05 31.25
N PRO A 355 -10.10 27.07 29.96
CA PRO A 355 -10.06 25.93 29.02
C PRO A 355 -8.64 25.43 28.78
N LEU A 356 -8.49 24.13 28.50
CA LEU A 356 -7.19 23.53 28.24
C LEU A 356 -6.73 23.87 26.82
N LEU A 357 -5.66 24.65 26.69
CA LEU A 357 -4.98 24.98 25.45
C LEU A 357 -3.50 24.61 25.57
N LEU A 358 -2.87 24.28 24.45
CA LEU A 358 -1.41 24.11 24.40
C LEU A 358 -0.70 25.42 24.58
N ASP A 359 0.17 25.52 25.57
CA ASP A 359 1.00 26.69 25.80
C ASP A 359 2.50 26.40 25.52
N ASN A 360 3.34 27.42 25.70
CA ASN A 360 4.77 27.32 25.44
C ASN A 360 5.45 26.27 26.35
N LYS A 361 5.00 26.11 27.58
CA LYS A 361 5.57 25.16 28.56
C LYS A 361 5.29 23.72 28.13
N ASP A 362 4.06 23.45 27.68
CA ASP A 362 3.69 22.10 27.20
C ASP A 362 4.56 21.67 26.04
N ILE A 363 4.77 22.56 25.08
CA ILE A 363 5.62 22.32 23.89
C ILE A 363 7.10 22.12 24.30
N ILE A 364 7.58 22.88 25.31
CA ILE A 364 8.95 22.74 25.80
C ILE A 364 9.13 21.41 26.54
N ASN A 365 8.21 21.08 27.43
CA ASN A 365 8.28 19.86 28.24
C ASN A 365 8.14 18.61 27.39
N ALA A 366 7.36 18.66 26.29
CA ALA A 366 7.20 17.56 25.36
C ALA A 366 8.49 17.13 24.65
N ARG A 367 9.50 18.01 24.57
CA ARG A 367 10.72 17.76 23.79
C ARG A 367 11.50 16.54 24.26
N GLU A 368 11.67 16.38 25.55
CA GLU A 368 12.51 15.30 26.13
C GLU A 368 11.93 13.93 25.76
N GLN A 369 10.65 13.74 26.07
CA GLN A 369 9.96 12.48 25.78
C GLN A 369 9.87 12.20 24.28
N TYR A 370 9.63 13.25 23.47
CA TYR A 370 9.64 13.11 22.02
C TYR A 370 11.04 12.77 21.48
N SER A 371 12.10 13.39 22.00
CA SER A 371 13.47 13.08 21.56
C SER A 371 13.89 11.66 21.92
N ALA A 372 13.48 11.13 23.08
CA ALA A 372 13.69 9.75 23.45
C ALA A 372 12.98 8.78 22.48
N TYR A 373 11.73 9.07 22.14
CA TYR A 373 10.99 8.31 21.12
C TYR A 373 11.69 8.35 19.76
N LEU A 374 12.12 9.55 19.31
CA LEU A 374 12.77 9.71 18.01
C LEU A 374 14.09 8.95 17.94
N LYS A 375 14.87 8.93 19.03
CA LYS A 375 16.10 8.12 19.10
C LYS A 375 15.79 6.64 18.89
N SER A 376 14.79 6.10 19.59
CA SER A 376 14.36 4.70 19.40
C SER A 376 13.91 4.39 17.98
N GLU A 377 13.21 5.34 17.32
CA GLU A 377 12.77 5.19 15.91
C GLU A 377 13.93 5.22 14.89
N LEU A 378 15.08 5.80 15.26
CA LEU A 378 16.28 5.85 14.39
C LEU A 378 17.17 4.62 14.59
N ASP A 379 17.07 3.98 15.75
CA ASP A 379 17.81 2.74 16.07
C ASP A 379 17.13 1.48 15.44
N ASP A 380 15.85 1.59 15.05
CA ASP A 380 15.03 0.60 14.31
C ASP A 380 15.15 0.76 12.77
#